data_b2cde0d7732c940bfbef5dff1b335cfa
#
_entry.id   b2cde0d7732c940bfbef5dff1b335cfa
#
_cell.length_a   1.000
_cell.length_b   1.000
_cell.length_c   1.000
_cell.angle_alpha   90.00
_cell.angle_beta   90.00
_cell.angle_gamma   90.00
#
_symmetry.space_group_name_H-M   'P 1'
#
loop_
_entity.id
_entity.type
_entity.pdbx_description
1 polymer ?
#
loop_
_entity_poly.entity_id
_entity_poly.type
_entity_poly.pdbx_seq_one_letter_code
_entity_poly.pdbx_strand_id
1 'polypeptide(L)'
;MYTDMGAEELKEKGEALDSIYFNTSTYDCARLAAGGAIEASKAVVQGSVRNAIAIIRPPGHHAESNQPSGFCIFNNVPIAARVCQDAYPQTCRKVLILDWDVHHGNGIQHTFYEDPNVLYISLHVFRGGNFYPNLPDGNLNYCGEGAGIGKNVNIPWADHGMGDAEYLYAFHEVVMPIASEFDPDLVIISAGFDAAEGDVLGGCFVTPAGYGHMTHMLSRLAKGKLVVCLEGGYNLRSIARSALAVTRVLMHEPPDRLSEDLPAPKDSAVRTIEQVKRQHSRYWKCLYPKHLDRNDPGFAATDALHNVIREWQSQRLAREHFMTPLPLQINHPGLAQTFEHNVIAT
;
A
#
# COMPACT_ATOMS: atom_id res chain seq x y z
N MET A 1 7.89 -25.53 14.90
CA MET A 1 8.30 -25.12 16.26
C MET A 1 7.10 -24.94 17.19
N TYR A 2 5.94 -24.44 16.71
CA TYR A 2 4.73 -24.28 17.56
C TYR A 2 3.62 -25.31 17.25
N THR A 3 3.82 -26.19 16.27
CA THR A 3 2.81 -27.14 15.74
C THR A 3 2.44 -28.26 16.71
N ASP A 4 3.32 -28.58 17.67
CA ASP A 4 3.15 -29.69 18.59
C ASP A 4 2.82 -29.25 20.03
N MET A 5 2.58 -27.94 20.21
CA MET A 5 2.27 -27.34 21.50
C MET A 5 0.78 -27.45 21.85
N GLY A 6 0.47 -27.64 23.11
CA GLY A 6 -0.89 -27.56 23.62
C GLY A 6 -1.45 -26.16 23.65
N ALA A 7 -2.77 -25.99 23.79
CA ALA A 7 -3.45 -24.70 23.76
C ALA A 7 -2.93 -23.72 24.83
N GLU A 8 -2.67 -24.17 26.04
CA GLU A 8 -2.15 -23.32 27.13
C GLU A 8 -0.71 -22.86 26.85
N GLU A 9 0.15 -23.74 26.33
CA GLU A 9 1.52 -23.42 25.98
C GLU A 9 1.57 -22.42 24.81
N LEU A 10 0.69 -22.56 23.81
CA LEU A 10 0.53 -21.59 22.72
C LEU A 10 0.09 -20.22 23.23
N LYS A 11 -0.83 -20.20 24.19
CA LYS A 11 -1.28 -18.96 24.82
C LYS A 11 -0.15 -18.24 25.54
N GLU A 12 0.61 -18.94 26.40
CA GLU A 12 1.77 -18.38 27.09
C GLU A 12 2.83 -17.84 26.12
N LYS A 13 3.07 -18.54 25.02
CA LYS A 13 3.99 -18.07 23.96
C LYS A 13 3.49 -16.82 23.27
N GLY A 14 2.20 -16.71 22.99
CA GLY A 14 1.60 -15.51 22.41
C GLY A 14 1.70 -14.31 23.35
N GLU A 15 1.40 -14.51 24.64
CA GLU A 15 1.48 -13.44 25.66
C GLU A 15 2.91 -12.92 25.88
N ALA A 16 3.94 -13.70 25.55
CA ALA A 16 5.34 -13.31 25.62
C ALA A 16 5.80 -12.49 24.40
N LEU A 17 4.95 -12.30 23.37
CA LEU A 17 5.25 -11.59 22.15
C LEU A 17 4.44 -10.28 22.07
N ASP A 18 4.91 -9.35 21.23
CA ASP A 18 4.25 -8.07 21.07
C ASP A 18 2.98 -8.20 20.22
N SER A 19 1.83 -7.99 20.86
CA SER A 19 0.51 -7.95 20.21
C SER A 19 0.20 -9.22 19.40
N ILE A 20 0.53 -10.40 19.96
CA ILE A 20 0.30 -11.71 19.34
C ILE A 20 -0.55 -12.59 20.25
N TYR A 21 -1.41 -13.39 19.64
CA TYR A 21 -2.01 -14.55 20.28
C TYR A 21 -1.89 -15.78 19.36
N PHE A 22 -1.76 -16.96 19.97
CA PHE A 22 -1.72 -18.22 19.25
C PHE A 22 -2.87 -19.12 19.67
N ASN A 23 -3.35 -19.90 18.72
CA ASN A 23 -4.18 -21.08 18.94
C ASN A 23 -3.72 -22.22 18.02
N THR A 24 -4.34 -23.37 18.12
CA THR A 24 -3.96 -24.57 17.35
C THR A 24 -4.11 -24.41 15.83
N SER A 25 -4.90 -23.45 15.35
CA SER A 25 -5.11 -23.19 13.92
C SER A 25 -4.25 -22.05 13.38
N THR A 26 -3.54 -21.31 14.23
CA THR A 26 -2.80 -20.10 13.84
C THR A 26 -1.77 -20.39 12.75
N TYR A 27 -1.01 -21.48 12.88
CA TYR A 27 0.01 -21.85 11.91
C TYR A 27 -0.57 -22.15 10.52
N ASP A 28 -1.66 -22.91 10.46
CA ASP A 28 -2.31 -23.24 9.20
C ASP A 28 -2.95 -22.01 8.56
N CYS A 29 -3.59 -21.15 9.35
CA CYS A 29 -4.12 -19.87 8.87
C CYS A 29 -3.01 -18.97 8.29
N ALA A 30 -1.86 -18.87 8.97
CA ALA A 30 -0.73 -18.08 8.52
C ALA A 30 -0.14 -18.64 7.21
N ARG A 31 -0.04 -19.96 7.06
CA ARG A 31 0.39 -20.60 5.82
C ARG A 31 -0.58 -20.34 4.67
N LEU A 32 -1.88 -20.44 4.94
CA LEU A 32 -2.91 -20.13 3.93
C LEU A 32 -2.87 -18.67 3.51
N ALA A 33 -2.67 -17.74 4.45
CA ALA A 33 -2.52 -16.32 4.13
C ALA A 33 -1.32 -16.05 3.22
N ALA A 34 -0.14 -16.57 3.58
CA ALA A 34 1.06 -16.45 2.75
C ALA A 34 0.86 -17.12 1.38
N GLY A 35 0.26 -18.32 1.36
CA GLY A 35 -0.08 -19.03 0.13
C GLY A 35 -1.02 -18.25 -0.79
N GLY A 36 -2.03 -17.59 -0.21
CA GLY A 36 -2.96 -16.72 -0.96
C GLY A 36 -2.25 -15.54 -1.63
N ALA A 37 -1.35 -14.87 -0.90
CA ALA A 37 -0.53 -13.79 -1.46
C ALA A 37 0.40 -14.29 -2.58
N ILE A 38 1.04 -15.45 -2.39
CA ILE A 38 1.91 -16.08 -3.39
C ILE A 38 1.14 -16.39 -4.67
N GLU A 39 0.01 -17.12 -4.57
CA GLU A 39 -0.73 -17.55 -5.75
C GLU A 39 -1.36 -16.38 -6.50
N ALA A 40 -1.88 -15.36 -5.80
CA ALA A 40 -2.34 -14.13 -6.41
C ALA A 40 -1.23 -13.43 -7.21
N SER A 41 -0.04 -13.30 -6.61
CA SER A 41 1.12 -12.65 -7.24
C SER A 41 1.65 -13.44 -8.44
N LYS A 42 1.75 -14.77 -8.34
CA LYS A 42 2.14 -15.65 -9.44
C LYS A 42 1.19 -15.56 -10.62
N ALA A 43 -0.13 -15.60 -10.36
CA ALA A 43 -1.14 -15.50 -11.40
C ALA A 43 -1.01 -14.18 -12.21
N VAL A 44 -0.70 -13.07 -11.53
CA VAL A 44 -0.47 -11.77 -12.15
C VAL A 44 0.84 -11.75 -12.95
N VAL A 45 1.95 -12.25 -12.37
CA VAL A 45 3.25 -12.26 -13.06
C VAL A 45 3.22 -13.15 -14.31
N GLN A 46 2.56 -14.31 -14.24
CA GLN A 46 2.36 -15.22 -15.37
C GLN A 46 1.44 -14.64 -16.46
N GLY A 47 0.68 -13.60 -16.16
CA GLY A 47 -0.31 -13.05 -17.07
C GLY A 47 -1.61 -13.87 -17.17
N SER A 48 -1.84 -14.81 -16.25
CA SER A 48 -3.08 -15.58 -16.14
C SER A 48 -4.27 -14.67 -15.77
N VAL A 49 -3.98 -13.63 -14.98
CA VAL A 49 -4.87 -12.52 -14.67
C VAL A 49 -4.09 -11.21 -14.77
N ARG A 50 -4.77 -10.10 -14.98
CA ARG A 50 -4.12 -8.78 -15.09
C ARG A 50 -3.72 -8.21 -13.72
N ASN A 51 -4.61 -8.37 -12.75
CA ASN A 51 -4.45 -7.95 -11.38
C ASN A 51 -5.16 -8.92 -10.44
N ALA A 52 -4.91 -8.82 -9.14
CA ALA A 52 -5.54 -9.70 -8.15
C ALA A 52 -5.73 -8.98 -6.82
N ILE A 53 -6.67 -9.47 -6.01
CA ILE A 53 -6.82 -9.10 -4.61
C ILE A 53 -6.82 -10.37 -3.75
N ALA A 54 -6.01 -10.39 -2.72
CA ALA A 54 -5.91 -11.45 -1.73
C ALA A 54 -6.53 -10.97 -0.39
N ILE A 55 -7.72 -11.48 -0.08
CA ILE A 55 -8.40 -11.22 1.20
C ILE A 55 -7.92 -12.27 2.19
N ILE A 56 -6.85 -11.98 2.88
CA ILE A 56 -6.09 -12.91 3.70
C ILE A 56 -5.99 -12.46 5.16
N ARG A 57 -5.94 -13.42 6.08
CA ARG A 57 -5.67 -13.25 7.51
C ARG A 57 -4.98 -14.50 8.04
N PRO A 58 -4.00 -14.31 8.99
CA PRO A 58 -3.51 -13.08 9.63
C PRO A 58 -2.77 -12.16 8.65
N PRO A 59 -2.59 -10.86 9.03
CA PRO A 59 -1.78 -9.91 8.27
C PRO A 59 -0.29 -10.24 8.32
N GLY A 60 0.57 -9.45 7.66
CA GLY A 60 1.97 -9.81 7.51
C GLY A 60 3.00 -8.72 7.78
N HIS A 61 2.70 -7.45 7.56
CA HIS A 61 3.69 -6.38 7.40
C HIS A 61 4.54 -6.06 8.65
N HIS A 62 4.11 -6.48 9.85
CA HIS A 62 4.90 -6.35 11.08
C HIS A 62 5.78 -7.56 11.40
N ALA A 63 5.54 -8.72 10.75
CA ALA A 63 6.32 -9.92 11.04
C ALA A 63 7.78 -9.75 10.62
N GLU A 64 8.67 -9.97 11.57
CA GLU A 64 10.12 -9.96 11.36
C GLU A 64 10.62 -11.32 10.83
N SER A 65 11.90 -11.38 10.42
CA SER A 65 12.50 -12.61 9.90
C SER A 65 12.53 -13.76 10.91
N ASN A 66 12.51 -13.45 12.19
CA ASN A 66 12.66 -14.41 13.29
C ASN A 66 11.56 -14.32 14.35
N GLN A 67 10.62 -13.40 14.23
CA GLN A 67 9.63 -13.13 15.27
C GLN A 67 8.31 -12.62 14.69
N PRO A 68 7.15 -13.18 15.09
CA PRO A 68 5.84 -12.60 14.84
C PRO A 68 5.64 -11.35 15.71
N SER A 69 4.89 -10.38 15.22
CA SER A 69 4.59 -9.12 15.89
C SER A 69 3.34 -8.48 15.30
N GLY A 70 2.60 -7.67 16.07
CA GLY A 70 1.52 -6.83 15.57
C GLY A 70 0.45 -7.62 14.80
N PHE A 71 -0.05 -8.70 15.35
CA PHE A 71 -1.02 -9.64 14.74
C PHE A 71 -0.46 -10.44 13.54
N CYS A 72 0.78 -10.20 13.11
CA CYS A 72 1.41 -10.80 11.95
C CYS A 72 2.26 -12.01 12.35
N ILE A 73 2.13 -13.12 11.60
CA ILE A 73 2.86 -14.38 11.85
C ILE A 73 3.94 -14.59 10.79
N PHE A 74 3.56 -14.59 9.51
CA PHE A 74 4.45 -14.57 8.37
C PHE A 74 4.28 -13.24 7.62
N ASN A 75 5.36 -12.72 7.06
CA ASN A 75 5.26 -11.52 6.26
C ASN A 75 4.82 -11.87 4.83
N ASN A 76 3.51 -11.88 4.62
CA ASN A 76 2.85 -12.42 3.42
C ASN A 76 3.37 -11.76 2.13
N VAL A 77 3.47 -10.42 2.11
CA VAL A 77 3.85 -9.64 0.93
C VAL A 77 5.32 -9.83 0.55
N PRO A 78 6.30 -9.72 1.46
CA PRO A 78 7.69 -10.06 1.18
C PRO A 78 7.90 -11.47 0.68
N ILE A 79 7.22 -12.46 1.27
CA ILE A 79 7.29 -13.85 0.83
C ILE A 79 6.80 -13.98 -0.62
N ALA A 80 5.65 -13.37 -0.95
CA ALA A 80 5.11 -13.40 -2.30
C ALA A 80 6.03 -12.70 -3.31
N ALA A 81 6.62 -11.55 -2.94
CA ALA A 81 7.58 -10.83 -3.77
C ALA A 81 8.81 -11.69 -4.08
N ARG A 82 9.44 -12.31 -3.07
CA ARG A 82 10.61 -13.20 -3.25
C ARG A 82 10.28 -14.41 -4.11
N VAL A 83 9.17 -15.08 -3.85
CA VAL A 83 8.74 -16.23 -4.66
C VAL A 83 8.57 -15.83 -6.13
N CYS A 84 8.00 -14.63 -6.41
CA CYS A 84 7.87 -14.15 -7.77
C CYS A 84 9.21 -13.80 -8.41
N GLN A 85 10.12 -13.15 -7.69
CA GLN A 85 11.47 -12.86 -8.18
C GLN A 85 12.26 -14.13 -8.50
N ASP A 86 12.21 -15.13 -7.62
CA ASP A 86 12.93 -16.39 -7.78
C ASP A 86 12.35 -17.25 -8.91
N ALA A 87 11.02 -17.34 -8.99
CA ALA A 87 10.35 -18.16 -9.99
C ALA A 87 10.32 -17.51 -11.39
N TYR A 88 10.38 -16.18 -11.48
CA TYR A 88 10.23 -15.43 -12.74
C TYR A 88 11.30 -14.35 -12.90
N PRO A 89 12.60 -14.65 -12.78
CA PRO A 89 13.68 -13.65 -12.73
C PRO A 89 13.81 -12.81 -14.00
N GLN A 90 13.26 -13.27 -15.14
CA GLN A 90 13.29 -12.55 -16.41
C GLN A 90 12.13 -11.54 -16.55
N THR A 91 11.03 -11.72 -15.82
CA THR A 91 9.79 -10.94 -15.99
C THR A 91 9.30 -10.28 -14.71
N CYS A 92 9.91 -10.59 -13.56
CA CYS A 92 9.60 -10.02 -12.26
C CYS A 92 10.89 -9.85 -11.46
N ARG A 93 11.68 -8.84 -11.81
CA ARG A 93 12.91 -8.51 -11.09
C ARG A 93 12.71 -7.35 -10.12
N LYS A 94 12.06 -6.28 -10.58
CA LYS A 94 11.81 -5.07 -9.78
C LYS A 94 10.38 -5.09 -9.23
N VAL A 95 10.25 -5.05 -7.92
CA VAL A 95 8.96 -5.06 -7.24
C VAL A 95 8.78 -3.77 -6.45
N LEU A 96 7.67 -3.07 -6.69
CA LEU A 96 7.19 -2.02 -5.81
C LEU A 96 6.26 -2.63 -4.76
N ILE A 97 6.55 -2.41 -3.50
CA ILE A 97 5.63 -2.67 -2.38
C ILE A 97 5.19 -1.32 -1.85
N LEU A 98 3.92 -1.00 -2.01
CA LEU A 98 3.29 0.17 -1.42
C LEU A 98 2.47 -0.27 -0.21
N ASP A 99 2.75 0.32 0.94
CA ASP A 99 2.04 0.07 2.18
C ASP A 99 1.26 1.32 2.57
N TRP A 100 -0.06 1.22 2.58
CA TRP A 100 -0.94 2.28 3.03
C TRP A 100 -1.69 1.95 4.31
N ASP A 101 -1.33 0.81 4.97
CA ASP A 101 -1.71 0.58 6.35
C ASP A 101 -1.31 1.80 7.20
N VAL A 102 -2.11 2.14 8.20
CA VAL A 102 -1.84 3.32 9.04
C VAL A 102 -0.58 3.13 9.91
N HIS A 103 -0.15 1.87 10.11
CA HIS A 103 1.05 1.51 10.85
C HIS A 103 2.26 1.37 9.92
N HIS A 104 3.45 1.64 10.44
CA HIS A 104 4.69 1.37 9.71
C HIS A 104 4.93 -0.14 9.57
N GLY A 105 5.08 -0.63 8.35
CA GLY A 105 5.39 -2.04 8.08
C GLY A 105 6.88 -2.35 8.29
N ASN A 106 7.31 -2.35 9.55
CA ASN A 106 8.72 -2.57 9.93
C ASN A 106 9.29 -3.87 9.36
N GLY A 107 8.52 -4.95 9.35
CA GLY A 107 8.98 -6.24 8.84
C GLY A 107 9.24 -6.22 7.32
N ILE A 108 8.45 -5.46 6.54
CA ILE A 108 8.72 -5.28 5.10
C ILE A 108 9.98 -4.45 4.90
N GLN A 109 10.10 -3.32 5.62
CA GLN A 109 11.28 -2.47 5.57
C GLN A 109 12.55 -3.28 5.86
N HIS A 110 12.59 -4.02 6.97
CA HIS A 110 13.77 -4.78 7.37
C HIS A 110 14.11 -5.90 6.37
N THR A 111 13.10 -6.55 5.78
CA THR A 111 13.30 -7.61 4.80
C THR A 111 14.03 -7.13 3.54
N PHE A 112 13.77 -5.89 3.11
CA PHE A 112 14.28 -5.35 1.85
C PHE A 112 15.22 -4.16 1.98
N TYR A 113 15.72 -3.89 3.19
CA TYR A 113 16.46 -2.66 3.49
C TYR A 113 17.73 -2.47 2.67
N GLU A 114 18.36 -3.58 2.25
CA GLU A 114 19.58 -3.61 1.42
C GLU A 114 19.31 -4.03 -0.03
N ASP A 115 18.05 -4.26 -0.42
CA ASP A 115 17.71 -4.80 -1.74
C ASP A 115 17.45 -3.70 -2.78
N PRO A 116 18.30 -3.61 -3.85
CA PRO A 116 18.11 -2.62 -4.90
C PRO A 116 16.91 -2.90 -5.82
N ASN A 117 16.38 -4.13 -5.80
CA ASN A 117 15.30 -4.56 -6.69
C ASN A 117 13.90 -4.45 -6.08
N VAL A 118 13.81 -4.08 -4.80
CA VAL A 118 12.53 -3.83 -4.14
C VAL A 118 12.47 -2.38 -3.67
N LEU A 119 11.47 -1.67 -4.16
CA LEU A 119 11.13 -0.34 -3.66
C LEU A 119 9.99 -0.49 -2.66
N TYR A 120 10.25 -0.14 -1.41
CA TYR A 120 9.23 -0.08 -0.36
C TYR A 120 8.85 1.37 -0.09
N ILE A 121 7.54 1.67 -0.17
CA ILE A 121 7.00 2.99 0.17
C ILE A 121 5.90 2.80 1.21
N SER A 122 6.02 3.44 2.37
CA SER A 122 5.05 3.35 3.46
C SER A 122 4.49 4.72 3.83
N LEU A 123 3.15 4.82 3.88
CA LEU A 123 2.43 6.01 4.36
C LEU A 123 1.79 5.67 5.69
N HIS A 124 2.33 6.17 6.78
CA HIS A 124 1.91 5.75 8.12
C HIS A 124 1.92 6.89 9.14
N VAL A 125 1.12 6.76 10.18
CA VAL A 125 1.19 7.63 11.35
C VAL A 125 2.46 7.28 12.12
N PHE A 126 3.25 8.29 12.49
CA PHE A 126 4.53 8.08 13.17
C PHE A 126 4.59 8.74 14.56
N ARG A 127 4.09 9.96 14.68
CA ARG A 127 4.06 10.73 15.95
C ARG A 127 5.40 10.77 16.67
N GLY A 128 6.51 10.90 15.91
CA GLY A 128 7.85 10.89 16.49
C GLY A 128 8.28 9.54 17.08
N GLY A 129 7.72 8.44 16.63
CA GLY A 129 7.95 7.08 17.14
C GLY A 129 7.03 6.68 18.30
N ASN A 130 5.96 7.47 18.57
CA ASN A 130 4.98 7.19 19.63
C ASN A 130 3.64 6.63 19.09
N PHE A 131 3.71 5.92 18.00
CA PHE A 131 2.62 5.12 17.45
C PHE A 131 3.15 3.74 17.06
N TYR A 132 2.29 2.71 17.13
CA TYR A 132 2.74 1.35 16.84
C TYR A 132 3.43 1.25 15.47
N PRO A 133 4.53 0.53 15.33
CA PRO A 133 5.19 -0.39 16.26
C PRO A 133 6.13 0.28 17.28
N ASN A 134 6.09 1.58 17.48
CA ASN A 134 6.90 2.36 18.42
C ASN A 134 8.41 2.24 18.16
N LEU A 135 8.80 2.07 16.91
CA LEU A 135 10.17 1.97 16.46
C LEU A 135 10.61 3.29 15.80
N PRO A 136 11.87 3.71 15.94
CA PRO A 136 12.36 4.95 15.35
C PRO A 136 12.51 4.90 13.83
N ASP A 137 12.61 3.71 13.26
CA ASP A 137 12.95 3.45 11.86
C ASP A 137 11.79 3.64 10.86
N GLY A 138 10.57 3.92 11.35
CA GLY A 138 9.51 4.52 10.55
C GLY A 138 9.76 5.97 10.15
N ASN A 139 10.84 6.61 10.62
CA ASN A 139 11.17 7.98 10.25
C ASN A 139 11.67 8.09 8.81
N LEU A 140 11.44 9.26 8.17
CA LEU A 140 11.86 9.56 6.80
C LEU A 140 13.38 9.46 6.54
N ASN A 141 14.20 9.44 7.59
CA ASN A 141 15.67 9.33 7.47
C ASN A 141 16.14 7.90 7.16
N TYR A 142 15.28 6.90 7.33
CA TYR A 142 15.60 5.51 7.03
C TYR A 142 15.28 5.23 5.56
N CYS A 143 16.32 5.33 4.71
CA CYS A 143 16.19 5.32 3.25
C CYS A 143 16.71 4.04 2.58
N GLY A 144 16.99 2.98 3.36
CA GLY A 144 17.71 1.80 2.89
C GLY A 144 19.19 1.89 3.17
N GLU A 145 19.91 0.79 2.97
CA GLU A 145 21.34 0.64 3.22
C GLU A 145 22.03 -0.11 2.09
N GLY A 146 23.35 0.03 1.97
CA GLY A 146 24.12 -0.70 0.97
C GLY A 146 23.59 -0.49 -0.46
N ALA A 147 23.30 -1.59 -1.14
CA ALA A 147 22.72 -1.56 -2.50
C ALA A 147 21.27 -1.07 -2.53
N GLY A 148 20.54 -1.18 -1.42
CA GLY A 148 19.15 -0.74 -1.26
C GLY A 148 18.99 0.74 -0.89
N ILE A 149 20.08 1.50 -0.81
CA ILE A 149 20.00 2.92 -0.47
C ILE A 149 19.06 3.69 -1.41
N GLY A 150 18.16 4.47 -0.84
CA GLY A 150 17.10 5.20 -1.58
C GLY A 150 15.87 4.36 -1.93
N LYS A 151 15.88 3.04 -1.66
CA LYS A 151 14.77 2.12 -2.00
C LYS A 151 13.75 1.96 -0.87
N ASN A 152 14.01 2.50 0.30
CA ASN A 152 13.06 2.60 1.40
C ASN A 152 12.57 4.03 1.53
N VAL A 153 11.26 4.26 1.39
CA VAL A 153 10.64 5.58 1.40
C VAL A 153 9.55 5.62 2.46
N ASN A 154 9.84 6.21 3.61
CA ASN A 154 8.88 6.44 4.67
C ASN A 154 8.22 7.81 4.53
N ILE A 155 6.89 7.86 4.58
CA ILE A 155 6.06 9.07 4.64
C ILE A 155 5.40 9.10 6.02
N PRO A 156 6.11 9.59 7.06
CA PRO A 156 5.69 9.50 8.45
C PRO A 156 4.79 10.68 8.81
N TRP A 157 3.49 10.46 8.87
CA TRP A 157 2.56 11.49 9.32
C TRP A 157 2.84 11.89 10.77
N ALA A 158 2.90 13.20 11.00
CA ALA A 158 3.20 13.74 12.32
C ALA A 158 2.11 13.43 13.35
N ASP A 159 0.86 13.23 12.91
CA ASP A 159 -0.28 12.90 13.76
C ASP A 159 -1.37 12.17 12.96
N HIS A 160 -2.42 11.72 13.65
CA HIS A 160 -3.66 11.21 13.07
C HIS A 160 -4.42 12.28 12.27
N GLY A 161 -5.54 11.88 11.70
CA GLY A 161 -6.47 12.79 11.04
C GLY A 161 -6.13 13.11 9.60
N MET A 162 -5.23 12.37 8.96
CA MET A 162 -4.95 12.47 7.53
C MET A 162 -6.08 11.83 6.72
N GLY A 163 -6.46 12.46 5.64
CA GLY A 163 -7.54 12.00 4.75
C GLY A 163 -7.12 11.99 3.29
N ASP A 164 -8.12 12.02 2.40
CA ASP A 164 -7.89 11.93 0.96
C ASP A 164 -6.93 13.01 0.45
N ALA A 165 -7.05 14.24 0.97
CA ALA A 165 -6.20 15.35 0.54
C ALA A 165 -4.72 15.07 0.79
N GLU A 166 -4.36 14.61 1.98
CA GLU A 166 -2.97 14.34 2.37
C GLU A 166 -2.41 13.13 1.63
N TYR A 167 -3.18 12.04 1.55
CA TYR A 167 -2.76 10.81 0.87
C TYR A 167 -2.58 11.05 -0.64
N LEU A 168 -3.52 11.73 -1.29
CA LEU A 168 -3.39 12.03 -2.71
C LEU A 168 -2.26 13.02 -2.99
N TYR A 169 -2.03 13.99 -2.10
CA TYR A 169 -0.87 14.88 -2.20
C TYR A 169 0.45 14.10 -2.11
N ALA A 170 0.57 13.18 -1.17
CA ALA A 170 1.73 12.28 -1.08
C ALA A 170 1.91 11.45 -2.35
N PHE A 171 0.82 10.93 -2.90
CA PHE A 171 0.85 10.16 -4.15
C PHE A 171 1.36 10.98 -5.33
N HIS A 172 0.92 12.22 -5.48
CA HIS A 172 1.34 13.08 -6.58
C HIS A 172 2.78 13.55 -6.43
N GLU A 173 3.19 13.93 -5.22
CA GLU A 173 4.47 14.59 -4.99
C GLU A 173 5.63 13.61 -4.75
N VAL A 174 5.37 12.40 -4.25
CA VAL A 174 6.41 11.45 -3.85
C VAL A 174 6.18 10.07 -4.47
N VAL A 175 5.02 9.44 -4.21
CA VAL A 175 4.81 8.02 -4.54
C VAL A 175 4.90 7.78 -6.04
N MET A 176 4.08 8.46 -6.84
CA MET A 176 4.02 8.23 -8.29
C MET A 176 5.29 8.67 -9.03
N PRO A 177 5.92 9.82 -8.71
CA PRO A 177 7.20 10.17 -9.31
C PRO A 177 8.29 9.12 -9.07
N ILE A 178 8.50 8.70 -7.82
CA ILE A 178 9.52 7.69 -7.47
C ILE A 178 9.18 6.33 -8.10
N ALA A 179 7.93 5.89 -7.99
CA ALA A 179 7.49 4.61 -8.55
C ALA A 179 7.64 4.55 -10.07
N SER A 180 7.37 5.66 -10.76
CA SER A 180 7.54 5.76 -12.21
C SER A 180 9.01 5.74 -12.62
N GLU A 181 9.91 6.41 -11.86
CA GLU A 181 11.35 6.37 -12.12
C GLU A 181 11.94 5.00 -11.78
N PHE A 182 11.42 4.33 -10.75
CA PHE A 182 11.81 2.95 -10.42
C PHE A 182 11.42 1.97 -11.52
N ASP A 183 10.28 2.17 -12.20
CA ASP A 183 9.78 1.32 -13.28
C ASP A 183 9.67 -0.17 -12.86
N PRO A 184 8.74 -0.52 -11.97
CA PRO A 184 8.60 -1.88 -11.45
C PRO A 184 8.03 -2.85 -12.49
N ASP A 185 8.35 -4.15 -12.35
CA ASP A 185 7.76 -5.25 -13.09
C ASP A 185 6.44 -5.75 -12.45
N LEU A 186 6.29 -5.53 -11.14
CA LEU A 186 5.13 -5.90 -10.32
C LEU A 186 4.92 -4.85 -9.25
N VAL A 187 3.65 -4.52 -8.99
CA VAL A 187 3.24 -3.72 -7.83
C VAL A 187 2.46 -4.61 -6.87
N ILE A 188 2.84 -4.61 -5.60
CA ILE A 188 2.07 -5.25 -4.53
C ILE A 188 1.70 -4.17 -3.52
N ILE A 189 0.43 -4.13 -3.13
CA ILE A 189 -0.07 -3.23 -2.10
C ILE A 189 -0.25 -4.03 -0.81
N SER A 190 0.47 -3.67 0.25
CA SER A 190 0.12 -4.00 1.63
C SER A 190 -1.04 -3.10 2.02
N ALA A 191 -2.25 -3.66 1.92
CA ALA A 191 -3.49 -2.91 1.95
C ALA A 191 -4.20 -3.02 3.29
N GLY A 192 -3.68 -2.32 4.31
CA GLY A 192 -4.45 -2.02 5.51
C GLY A 192 -5.56 -1.02 5.19
N PHE A 193 -6.71 -1.19 5.82
CA PHE A 193 -7.83 -0.26 5.73
C PHE A 193 -8.12 0.42 7.07
N ASP A 194 -7.14 0.51 7.93
CA ASP A 194 -7.19 1.19 9.22
C ASP A 194 -6.93 2.71 9.13
N ALA A 195 -6.37 3.21 8.03
CA ALA A 195 -6.38 4.63 7.73
C ALA A 195 -7.76 5.13 7.23
N ALA A 196 -8.74 4.23 7.06
CA ALA A 196 -10.06 4.58 6.55
C ALA A 196 -10.89 5.37 7.55
N GLU A 197 -11.75 6.26 7.01
CA GLU A 197 -12.78 6.93 7.78
C GLU A 197 -13.64 5.92 8.57
N GLY A 198 -13.78 6.14 9.87
CA GLY A 198 -14.54 5.28 10.78
C GLY A 198 -13.72 4.18 11.47
N ASP A 199 -12.45 3.99 11.12
CA ASP A 199 -11.56 3.14 11.89
C ASP A 199 -11.08 3.86 13.15
N VAL A 200 -11.32 3.22 14.31
CA VAL A 200 -11.04 3.86 15.60
C VAL A 200 -9.59 3.75 16.06
N LEU A 201 -8.83 2.79 15.51
CA LEU A 201 -7.42 2.61 15.85
C LEU A 201 -6.53 3.51 15.00
N GLY A 202 -6.83 3.63 13.71
CA GLY A 202 -6.04 4.45 12.80
C GLY A 202 -6.30 5.95 12.96
N GLY A 203 -7.53 6.34 13.31
CA GLY A 203 -7.89 7.75 13.54
C GLY A 203 -7.65 8.67 12.35
N CYS A 204 -7.65 8.11 11.13
CA CYS A 204 -7.52 8.82 9.87
C CYS A 204 -8.86 8.84 9.10
N PHE A 205 -8.91 9.51 7.95
CA PHE A 205 -10.17 9.80 7.25
C PHE A 205 -10.08 9.53 5.74
N VAL A 206 -9.31 8.53 5.33
CA VAL A 206 -9.27 8.13 3.92
C VAL A 206 -10.61 7.50 3.54
N THR A 207 -11.25 8.05 2.51
CA THR A 207 -12.55 7.55 2.04
C THR A 207 -12.38 6.36 1.08
N PRO A 208 -13.43 5.57 0.84
CA PRO A 208 -13.42 4.56 -0.22
C PRO A 208 -13.02 5.13 -1.59
N ALA A 209 -13.46 6.38 -1.90
CA ALA A 209 -13.05 7.07 -3.11
C ALA A 209 -11.54 7.35 -3.15
N GLY A 210 -10.96 7.80 -2.03
CA GLY A 210 -9.51 8.00 -1.89
C GLY A 210 -8.71 6.74 -2.18
N TYR A 211 -9.08 5.61 -1.58
CA TYR A 211 -8.47 4.30 -1.89
C TYR A 211 -8.62 3.91 -3.36
N GLY A 212 -9.80 4.16 -3.93
CA GLY A 212 -10.04 3.94 -5.37
C GLY A 212 -9.10 4.76 -6.24
N HIS A 213 -8.92 6.05 -5.94
CA HIS A 213 -8.01 6.93 -6.70
C HIS A 213 -6.54 6.49 -6.57
N MET A 214 -6.08 6.13 -5.37
CA MET A 214 -4.72 5.61 -5.15
C MET A 214 -4.50 4.31 -5.96
N THR A 215 -5.46 3.40 -5.93
CA THR A 215 -5.42 2.15 -6.72
C THR A 215 -5.36 2.44 -8.22
N HIS A 216 -6.18 3.39 -8.70
CA HIS A 216 -6.19 3.78 -10.10
C HIS A 216 -4.84 4.35 -10.56
N MET A 217 -4.18 5.15 -9.74
CA MET A 217 -2.83 5.65 -10.05
C MET A 217 -1.82 4.52 -10.14
N LEU A 218 -1.80 3.61 -9.17
CA LEU A 218 -0.87 2.47 -9.13
C LEU A 218 -1.10 1.48 -10.29
N SER A 219 -2.34 1.31 -10.75
CA SER A 219 -2.68 0.42 -11.87
C SER A 219 -2.04 0.83 -13.21
N ARG A 220 -1.48 2.02 -13.29
CA ARG A 220 -0.74 2.50 -14.48
C ARG A 220 0.71 2.01 -14.51
N LEU A 221 1.24 1.55 -13.38
CA LEU A 221 2.59 1.00 -13.26
C LEU A 221 2.63 -0.46 -13.69
N ALA A 222 3.81 -1.00 -13.91
CA ALA A 222 4.05 -2.42 -14.20
C ALA A 222 3.12 -3.01 -15.30
N LYS A 223 2.68 -2.18 -16.25
CA LYS A 223 1.71 -2.56 -17.30
C LYS A 223 0.38 -3.09 -16.73
N GLY A 224 0.00 -2.64 -15.54
CA GLY A 224 -1.20 -3.05 -14.83
C GLY A 224 -1.06 -4.32 -14.00
N LYS A 225 0.14 -4.88 -13.84
CA LYS A 225 0.41 -6.01 -12.93
C LYS A 225 0.37 -5.52 -11.48
N LEU A 226 -0.80 -5.62 -10.87
CA LEU A 226 -1.09 -5.10 -9.54
C LEU A 226 -1.73 -6.19 -8.68
N VAL A 227 -1.18 -6.39 -7.49
CA VAL A 227 -1.73 -7.29 -6.47
C VAL A 227 -2.04 -6.49 -5.21
N VAL A 228 -3.20 -6.71 -4.63
CA VAL A 228 -3.62 -6.10 -3.36
C VAL A 228 -3.71 -7.19 -2.31
N CYS A 229 -2.97 -7.05 -1.21
CA CYS A 229 -2.98 -7.99 -0.09
C CYS A 229 -3.53 -7.30 1.16
N LEU A 230 -4.58 -7.85 1.75
CA LEU A 230 -5.17 -7.31 2.98
C LEU A 230 -4.16 -7.38 4.14
N GLU A 231 -4.01 -6.27 4.86
CA GLU A 231 -3.28 -6.17 6.12
C GLU A 231 -4.24 -5.81 7.26
N GLY A 232 -4.08 -4.63 7.87
CA GLY A 232 -4.92 -4.16 8.97
C GLY A 232 -6.28 -3.61 8.56
N GLY A 233 -6.98 -3.10 9.56
CA GLY A 233 -8.33 -2.56 9.49
C GLY A 233 -9.20 -3.16 10.59
N TYR A 234 -9.87 -2.30 11.36
CA TYR A 234 -10.53 -2.68 12.62
C TYR A 234 -11.99 -2.22 12.68
N ASN A 235 -12.49 -1.61 11.61
CA ASN A 235 -13.90 -1.34 11.39
C ASN A 235 -14.37 -2.14 10.16
N LEU A 236 -15.16 -3.19 10.38
CA LEU A 236 -15.61 -4.10 9.31
C LEU A 236 -16.35 -3.37 8.18
N ARG A 237 -17.12 -2.32 8.51
CA ARG A 237 -17.84 -1.54 7.51
C ARG A 237 -16.89 -0.68 6.66
N SER A 238 -15.90 -0.08 7.28
CA SER A 238 -14.87 0.72 6.59
C SER A 238 -14.02 -0.16 5.67
N ILE A 239 -13.56 -1.32 6.17
CA ILE A 239 -12.83 -2.32 5.38
C ILE A 239 -13.66 -2.72 4.16
N ALA A 240 -14.92 -3.15 4.36
CA ALA A 240 -15.75 -3.66 3.29
C ALA A 240 -15.99 -2.61 2.19
N ARG A 241 -16.27 -1.35 2.55
CA ARG A 241 -16.49 -0.26 1.60
C ARG A 241 -15.23 0.12 0.84
N SER A 242 -14.10 0.22 1.54
CA SER A 242 -12.82 0.58 0.93
C SER A 242 -12.28 -0.54 0.03
N ALA A 243 -12.33 -1.79 0.48
CA ALA A 243 -11.96 -2.94 -0.34
C ALA A 243 -12.85 -3.10 -1.57
N LEU A 244 -14.15 -2.80 -1.47
CA LEU A 244 -15.06 -2.79 -2.61
C LEU A 244 -14.65 -1.72 -3.63
N ALA A 245 -14.33 -0.49 -3.19
CA ALA A 245 -13.88 0.57 -4.09
C ALA A 245 -12.59 0.20 -4.82
N VAL A 246 -11.61 -0.38 -4.10
CA VAL A 246 -10.39 -0.92 -4.68
C VAL A 246 -10.71 -2.01 -5.71
N THR A 247 -11.56 -2.97 -5.37
CA THR A 247 -11.94 -4.09 -6.25
C THR A 247 -12.60 -3.58 -7.55
N ARG A 248 -13.48 -2.59 -7.47
CA ARG A 248 -14.10 -1.97 -8.65
C ARG A 248 -13.05 -1.39 -9.59
N VAL A 249 -12.05 -0.69 -9.05
CA VAL A 249 -10.95 -0.16 -9.86
C VAL A 249 -10.12 -1.28 -10.50
N LEU A 250 -9.86 -2.37 -9.78
CA LEU A 250 -9.22 -3.56 -10.34
C LEU A 250 -10.05 -4.18 -11.48
N MET A 251 -11.37 -4.07 -11.43
CA MET A 251 -12.29 -4.46 -12.50
C MET A 251 -12.41 -3.41 -13.62
N HIS A 252 -11.55 -2.39 -13.62
CA HIS A 252 -11.52 -1.28 -14.58
C HIS A 252 -12.72 -0.33 -14.53
N GLU A 253 -13.47 -0.32 -13.43
CA GLU A 253 -14.41 0.74 -13.18
C GLU A 253 -13.66 2.03 -12.80
N PRO A 254 -14.14 3.21 -13.18
CA PRO A 254 -13.55 4.46 -12.71
C PRO A 254 -13.73 4.58 -11.21
N PRO A 255 -12.77 5.16 -10.48
CA PRO A 255 -12.95 5.42 -9.05
C PRO A 255 -14.12 6.38 -8.81
N ASP A 256 -14.80 6.19 -7.70
CA ASP A 256 -15.88 7.09 -7.27
C ASP A 256 -15.36 8.54 -7.15
N ARG A 257 -16.26 9.51 -7.25
CA ARG A 257 -15.90 10.92 -7.15
C ARG A 257 -15.44 11.25 -5.73
N LEU A 258 -14.33 12.00 -5.64
CA LEU A 258 -13.94 12.64 -4.39
C LEU A 258 -14.95 13.74 -4.03
N SER A 259 -14.98 14.11 -2.75
CA SER A 259 -15.79 15.24 -2.31
C SER A 259 -15.46 16.51 -3.11
N GLU A 260 -16.49 17.26 -3.51
CA GLU A 260 -16.30 18.57 -4.17
C GLU A 260 -15.66 19.57 -3.21
N ASP A 261 -15.90 19.41 -1.90
CA ASP A 261 -15.34 20.23 -0.82
C ASP A 261 -14.05 19.63 -0.24
N LEU A 262 -13.27 18.86 -1.05
CA LEU A 262 -12.02 18.30 -0.57
C LEU A 262 -11.09 19.44 -0.11
N PRO A 263 -10.71 19.49 1.18
CA PRO A 263 -9.89 20.58 1.70
C PRO A 263 -8.46 20.50 1.13
N ALA A 264 -7.72 21.58 1.24
CA ALA A 264 -6.27 21.55 1.03
C ALA A 264 -5.63 20.61 2.07
N PRO A 265 -4.54 19.89 1.73
CA PRO A 265 -3.79 19.12 2.71
C PRO A 265 -3.34 19.99 3.88
N LYS A 266 -3.31 19.39 5.06
CA LYS A 266 -2.84 20.06 6.28
C LYS A 266 -1.38 20.50 6.14
N ASP A 267 -1.03 21.63 6.73
CA ASP A 267 0.35 22.14 6.74
C ASP A 267 1.36 21.12 7.29
N SER A 268 0.94 20.29 8.27
CA SER A 268 1.80 19.23 8.80
C SER A 268 2.13 18.18 7.74
N ALA A 269 1.16 17.79 6.92
CA ALA A 269 1.37 16.85 5.83
C ALA A 269 2.23 17.46 4.72
N VAL A 270 1.97 18.72 4.35
CA VAL A 270 2.80 19.43 3.36
C VAL A 270 4.25 19.48 3.82
N ARG A 271 4.51 19.84 5.09
CA ARG A 271 5.87 19.84 5.66
C ARG A 271 6.51 18.44 5.62
N THR A 272 5.77 17.39 5.98
CA THR A 272 6.28 16.02 5.91
C THR A 272 6.69 15.66 4.49
N ILE A 273 5.83 15.92 3.50
CA ILE A 273 6.10 15.63 2.09
C ILE A 273 7.32 16.39 1.59
N GLU A 274 7.46 17.68 1.90
CA GLU A 274 8.63 18.47 1.51
C GLU A 274 9.93 17.95 2.16
N GLN A 275 9.88 17.46 3.40
CA GLN A 275 11.02 16.82 4.04
C GLN A 275 11.38 15.49 3.37
N VAL A 276 10.40 14.66 3.03
CA VAL A 276 10.60 13.40 2.30
C VAL A 276 11.20 13.67 0.91
N LYS A 277 10.67 14.64 0.16
CA LYS A 277 11.22 15.05 -1.15
C LYS A 277 12.67 15.49 -1.03
N ARG A 278 12.99 16.33 -0.05
CA ARG A 278 14.37 16.80 0.21
C ARG A 278 15.29 15.64 0.55
N GLN A 279 14.84 14.70 1.40
CA GLN A 279 15.61 13.53 1.80
C GLN A 279 15.91 12.61 0.61
N HIS A 280 14.92 12.38 -0.25
CA HIS A 280 15.00 11.45 -1.36
C HIS A 280 15.50 12.06 -2.67
N SER A 281 15.58 13.39 -2.81
CA SER A 281 16.09 14.06 -4.01
C SER A 281 17.52 13.66 -4.38
N ARG A 282 18.33 13.21 -3.42
CA ARG A 282 19.67 12.68 -3.67
C ARG A 282 19.70 11.32 -4.36
N TYR A 283 18.59 10.59 -4.34
CA TYR A 283 18.47 9.24 -4.90
C TYR A 283 17.58 9.18 -6.15
N TRP A 284 16.62 10.11 -6.27
CA TRP A 284 15.59 10.11 -7.30
C TRP A 284 15.58 11.44 -8.06
N LYS A 285 15.83 11.37 -9.38
CA LYS A 285 15.91 12.57 -10.24
C LYS A 285 14.57 13.28 -10.38
N CYS A 286 13.46 12.53 -10.35
CA CYS A 286 12.11 13.07 -10.41
C CYS A 286 11.79 14.05 -9.27
N LEU A 287 12.53 13.99 -8.17
CA LEU A 287 12.37 14.87 -7.01
C LEU A 287 13.37 16.04 -7.02
N TYR A 288 14.28 16.14 -8.02
CA TYR A 288 15.13 17.30 -8.11
C TYR A 288 14.28 18.56 -8.30
N PRO A 289 14.55 19.64 -7.56
CA PRO A 289 13.89 20.92 -7.79
C PRO A 289 14.08 21.30 -9.26
N LYS A 290 13.01 21.34 -10.01
CA LYS A 290 13.01 21.89 -11.37
C LYS A 290 13.29 23.37 -11.22
N HIS A 291 14.58 23.75 -11.32
CA HIS A 291 15.08 25.12 -11.30
C HIS A 291 14.34 26.05 -10.33
N LEU A 292 14.80 26.06 -9.09
CA LEU A 292 14.63 27.26 -8.26
C LEU A 292 15.39 28.36 -8.99
N ASP A 293 14.68 29.15 -9.76
CA ASP A 293 15.19 30.48 -10.14
C ASP A 293 15.40 31.21 -8.80
N ARG A 294 16.67 31.54 -8.48
CA ARG A 294 17.04 32.14 -7.19
C ARG A 294 16.40 33.50 -6.94
N ASN A 295 15.53 33.92 -7.85
CA ASN A 295 14.87 35.21 -7.87
C ASN A 295 13.35 35.16 -7.69
N ASP A 296 12.74 34.01 -7.36
CA ASP A 296 11.31 33.96 -7.07
C ASP A 296 11.05 34.07 -5.55
N PRO A 297 10.62 35.24 -5.05
CA PRO A 297 10.40 35.48 -3.62
C PRO A 297 9.05 34.95 -3.10
N GLY A 298 8.31 34.16 -3.85
CA GLY A 298 6.91 33.92 -3.56
C GLY A 298 6.38 32.50 -3.77
N PHE A 299 7.16 31.44 -3.52
CA PHE A 299 6.60 30.10 -3.49
C PHE A 299 5.84 29.86 -2.18
N ALA A 300 4.64 30.44 -2.08
CA ALA A 300 3.68 30.04 -1.08
C ALA A 300 3.24 28.61 -1.40
N ALA A 301 3.52 27.66 -0.50
CA ALA A 301 3.14 26.25 -0.63
C ALA A 301 1.65 26.04 -0.96
N THR A 302 0.80 26.98 -0.56
CA THR A 302 -0.63 27.07 -0.86
C THR A 302 -0.95 27.25 -2.35
N ASP A 303 -0.18 28.03 -3.12
CA ASP A 303 -0.51 28.28 -4.52
C ASP A 303 -0.12 27.11 -5.41
N ALA A 304 0.99 26.45 -5.13
CA ALA A 304 1.39 25.21 -5.84
C ALA A 304 0.36 24.10 -5.64
N LEU A 305 -0.17 23.97 -4.45
CA LEU A 305 -1.19 22.97 -4.11
C LEU A 305 -2.52 23.24 -4.79
N HIS A 306 -3.00 24.49 -4.75
CA HIS A 306 -4.23 24.89 -5.46
C HIS A 306 -4.08 24.72 -6.97
N ASN A 307 -2.87 24.87 -7.52
CA ASN A 307 -2.61 24.63 -8.93
C ASN A 307 -2.60 23.14 -9.25
N VAL A 308 -1.99 22.27 -8.40
CA VAL A 308 -2.01 20.82 -8.57
C VAL A 308 -3.44 20.29 -8.49
N ILE A 309 -4.23 20.72 -7.51
CA ILE A 309 -5.63 20.31 -7.38
C ILE A 309 -6.48 20.81 -8.56
N ARG A 310 -6.31 22.08 -9.00
CA ARG A 310 -7.00 22.64 -10.16
C ARG A 310 -6.59 21.98 -11.47
N GLU A 311 -5.31 21.72 -11.66
CA GLU A 311 -4.80 21.03 -12.85
C GLU A 311 -5.29 19.58 -12.90
N TRP A 312 -5.34 18.93 -11.76
CA TRP A 312 -5.92 17.60 -11.62
C TRP A 312 -7.44 17.58 -11.90
N GLN A 313 -8.18 18.58 -11.39
CA GLN A 313 -9.61 18.76 -11.67
C GLN A 313 -9.85 19.09 -13.16
N SER A 314 -9.03 19.92 -13.78
CA SER A 314 -9.17 20.30 -15.20
C SER A 314 -8.78 19.17 -16.15
N GLN A 315 -7.74 18.40 -15.85
CA GLN A 315 -7.37 17.21 -16.64
C GLN A 315 -8.44 16.11 -16.54
N ARG A 316 -9.16 16.07 -15.45
CA ARG A 316 -10.31 15.20 -15.26
C ARG A 316 -11.48 15.58 -16.16
N LEU A 317 -11.86 16.86 -16.19
CA LEU A 317 -12.92 17.39 -17.05
C LEU A 317 -12.62 17.17 -18.54
N ALA A 318 -11.37 17.30 -18.95
CA ALA A 318 -10.92 17.07 -20.32
C ALA A 318 -11.00 15.58 -20.71
N ARG A 319 -10.86 14.63 -19.76
CA ARG A 319 -10.93 13.17 -20.02
C ARG A 319 -12.36 12.63 -20.02
N GLU A 320 -13.27 13.23 -19.30
CA GLU A 320 -14.71 12.85 -19.34
C GLU A 320 -15.33 13.09 -20.73
N HIS A 321 -14.73 13.95 -21.57
CA HIS A 321 -15.14 14.18 -22.96
C HIS A 321 -14.59 13.16 -23.98
N PHE A 322 -13.65 12.27 -23.59
CA PHE A 322 -12.99 11.33 -24.51
C PHE A 322 -13.28 9.86 -24.27
N MET A 323 -14.11 9.51 -23.28
CA MET A 323 -14.44 8.11 -22.96
C MET A 323 -15.87 7.76 -23.39
N THR A 324 -16.07 7.49 -24.66
CA THR A 324 -17.20 6.64 -25.08
C THR A 324 -16.88 5.20 -24.69
N PRO A 325 -17.80 4.48 -24.02
CA PRO A 325 -17.57 3.09 -23.67
C PRO A 325 -17.52 2.25 -24.94
N LEU A 326 -16.43 1.50 -25.13
CA LEU A 326 -16.41 0.41 -26.11
C LEU A 326 -17.32 -0.72 -25.61
N PRO A 327 -18.20 -1.27 -26.47
CA PRO A 327 -19.05 -2.38 -26.05
C PRO A 327 -18.19 -3.62 -25.75
N LEU A 328 -18.32 -4.16 -24.56
CA LEU A 328 -17.75 -5.43 -24.13
C LEU A 328 -18.43 -6.57 -24.90
N GLN A 329 -17.72 -7.16 -25.83
CA GLN A 329 -18.09 -8.50 -26.34
C GLN A 329 -17.50 -9.56 -25.43
N ILE A 330 -18.28 -10.04 -24.47
CA ILE A 330 -17.93 -11.21 -23.65
C ILE A 330 -18.41 -12.45 -24.44
N ASN A 331 -17.52 -13.03 -25.23
CA ASN A 331 -17.71 -14.36 -25.83
C ASN A 331 -16.74 -15.34 -25.12
N HIS A 332 -17.16 -15.90 -23.99
CA HIS A 332 -16.57 -17.12 -23.43
C HIS A 332 -17.66 -17.97 -22.76
N PRO A 333 -18.01 -19.15 -23.31
CA PRO A 333 -19.07 -20.01 -22.76
C PRO A 333 -18.73 -20.83 -21.53
N GLY A 334 -17.63 -20.55 -20.84
CA GLY A 334 -17.11 -21.39 -19.76
C GLY A 334 -17.19 -20.82 -18.33
N LEU A 335 -17.63 -19.59 -18.13
CA LEU A 335 -17.59 -18.94 -16.81
C LEU A 335 -18.92 -18.91 -16.05
N ALA A 336 -20.00 -19.47 -16.62
CA ALA A 336 -21.33 -19.42 -15.99
C ALA A 336 -21.57 -20.50 -14.92
N GLN A 337 -20.66 -21.44 -14.69
CA GLN A 337 -20.92 -22.60 -13.80
C GLN A 337 -20.15 -22.59 -12.47
N THR A 338 -19.34 -21.59 -12.17
CA THR A 338 -18.50 -21.58 -10.94
C THR A 338 -18.97 -20.62 -9.85
N PHE A 339 -20.06 -19.87 -10.03
CA PHE A 339 -20.51 -18.89 -9.05
C PHE A 339 -21.62 -19.32 -8.10
N GLU A 340 -22.16 -20.55 -8.21
CA GLU A 340 -23.29 -20.97 -7.37
C GLU A 340 -22.94 -21.74 -6.08
N HIS A 341 -21.66 -21.97 -5.74
CA HIS A 341 -21.34 -22.85 -4.61
C HIS A 341 -20.34 -22.29 -3.58
N ASN A 342 -20.24 -21.01 -3.33
CA ASN A 342 -19.44 -20.52 -2.18
C ASN A 342 -19.96 -19.23 -1.54
N VAL A 343 -21.26 -19.13 -1.33
CA VAL A 343 -21.85 -18.20 -0.35
C VAL A 343 -22.63 -19.10 0.64
N ILE A 344 -22.15 -19.21 1.83
CA ILE A 344 -22.71 -19.56 3.13
C ILE A 344 -21.71 -20.45 3.89
N ALA A 345 -21.09 -19.86 4.91
CA ALA A 345 -21.09 -20.33 6.29
C ALA A 345 -20.08 -19.55 7.14
N THR A 346 -20.66 -18.78 8.02
CA THR A 346 -20.26 -18.25 9.36
C THR A 346 -18.85 -17.73 9.54
#